data_1c9b567dc3af392ff5a3b719b282b82b
#
_entry.id   1c9b567dc3af392ff5a3b719b282b82b
#
_cell.length_a   1.000
_cell.length_b   1.000
_cell.length_c   1.000
_cell.angle_alpha   90.00
_cell.angle_beta   90.00
_cell.angle_gamma   90.00
#
_symmetry.space_group_name_H-M   'P 1'
#
loop_
_entity.id
_entity.type
_entity.pdbx_description
1 polymer ?
#
loop_
_entity_poly.entity_id
_entity_poly.type
_entity_poly.pdbx_seq_one_letter_code
_entity_poly.pdbx_strand_id
1 'polypeptide(L)'
;MISANITASLYLVTGILFIMALRGLSSPETSRTGNFLGILGMGLAVIVTLLSLGDINQIKENILYILIPIIIGGLVGGIIAFRVSMTAMPQLVAGFHSLVGLSAVLVGIVAFYNPASFGIGQVGNIKILSLVEMSLGVAIGAITFSGSCIAFLKLQGLMSGNPIIFKGQHLINLFIGSLIIFLIFSFTKLQSENLFWAIIIISTLIGFLIIIPIGGADMPVVVSMLNSYSGWAAAGIGFTLENIALIITGALVGSSGAILSYIMCKGMNRSLFNVILGGFGGDTSASTVQKNTKPVKQGGADDAAFLMKNASSVIIVPGYGMAVAQAQHALREMADKLKKLGVKVSYAIHPVAGRMPGHMNVLLAEANVPYDEVFELENINNDFSNTDVSFVIGANDVTNPAAKTDPKSPIFGMPILDVEKSKSVLFVKRGMAAGYAGVDNELFYKDNTLMLFSDAKKMVEEIIKNLD
;
A
#
# COMPACT_ATOMS: atom_id res chain seq x y z
N MET A 1 -38.02 -15.93 1.35
CA MET A 1 -37.29 -15.18 2.40
C MET A 1 -36.46 -16.14 3.23
N ILE A 2 -35.18 -15.87 3.37
CA ILE A 2 -34.35 -16.60 4.34
C ILE A 2 -34.68 -16.04 5.73
N SER A 3 -34.78 -16.91 6.76
CA SER A 3 -35.00 -16.42 8.13
C SER A 3 -33.80 -15.62 8.63
N ALA A 4 -34.04 -14.65 9.54
CA ALA A 4 -33.00 -13.82 10.12
C ALA A 4 -31.84 -14.66 10.73
N ASN A 5 -32.17 -15.78 11.35
CA ASN A 5 -31.18 -16.68 11.94
C ASN A 5 -30.30 -17.36 10.87
N ILE A 6 -30.86 -17.76 9.74
CA ILE A 6 -30.09 -18.33 8.61
C ILE A 6 -29.21 -17.26 7.99
N THR A 7 -29.72 -16.04 7.76
CA THR A 7 -28.93 -14.89 7.27
C THR A 7 -27.74 -14.61 8.18
N ALA A 8 -27.96 -14.54 9.49
CA ALA A 8 -26.89 -14.33 10.47
C ALA A 8 -25.85 -15.45 10.45
N SER A 9 -26.29 -16.73 10.35
CA SER A 9 -25.39 -17.88 10.26
C SER A 9 -24.55 -17.86 8.99
N LEU A 10 -25.13 -17.51 7.85
CA LEU A 10 -24.42 -17.42 6.58
C LEU A 10 -23.41 -16.23 6.58
N TYR A 11 -23.77 -15.10 7.19
CA TYR A 11 -22.82 -14.00 7.37
C TYR A 11 -21.68 -14.37 8.33
N LEU A 12 -21.94 -15.20 9.36
CA LEU A 12 -20.87 -15.73 10.21
C LEU A 12 -19.90 -16.59 9.40
N VAL A 13 -20.43 -17.49 8.54
CA VAL A 13 -19.60 -18.29 7.63
C VAL A 13 -18.78 -17.39 6.71
N THR A 14 -19.38 -16.35 6.15
CA THR A 14 -18.70 -15.34 5.33
C THR A 14 -17.54 -14.68 6.10
N GLY A 15 -17.78 -14.28 7.33
CA GLY A 15 -16.74 -13.69 8.20
C GLY A 15 -15.58 -14.66 8.46
N ILE A 16 -15.87 -15.94 8.72
CA ILE A 16 -14.84 -16.98 8.87
C ILE A 16 -14.04 -17.15 7.58
N LEU A 17 -14.69 -17.17 6.42
CA LEU A 17 -14.01 -17.27 5.12
C LEU A 17 -13.08 -16.07 4.90
N PHE A 18 -13.47 -14.86 5.26
CA PHE A 18 -12.61 -13.67 5.17
C PHE A 18 -11.41 -13.71 6.13
N ILE A 19 -11.60 -14.19 7.37
CA ILE A 19 -10.49 -14.38 8.32
C ILE A 19 -9.51 -15.43 7.77
N MET A 20 -10.02 -16.54 7.24
CA MET A 20 -9.18 -17.58 6.63
C MET A 20 -8.50 -17.09 5.35
N ALA A 21 -9.14 -16.21 4.58
CA ALA A 21 -8.54 -15.57 3.42
C ALA A 21 -7.35 -14.70 3.83
N LEU A 22 -7.50 -13.82 4.82
CA LEU A 22 -6.41 -13.00 5.34
C LEU A 22 -5.24 -13.84 5.86
N ARG A 23 -5.55 -14.90 6.62
CA ARG A 23 -4.54 -15.86 7.08
C ARG A 23 -3.83 -16.56 5.92
N GLY A 24 -4.57 -16.98 4.89
CA GLY A 24 -3.99 -17.61 3.70
C GLY A 24 -3.11 -16.65 2.90
N LEU A 25 -3.47 -15.37 2.83
CA LEU A 25 -2.70 -14.33 2.13
C LEU A 25 -1.43 -13.91 2.88
N SER A 26 -1.26 -14.29 4.14
CA SER A 26 -0.06 -13.96 4.94
C SER A 26 1.18 -14.76 4.56
N SER A 27 1.03 -15.87 3.80
CA SER A 27 2.15 -16.68 3.31
C SER A 27 2.03 -16.87 1.79
N PRO A 28 3.12 -16.77 1.04
CA PRO A 28 3.12 -17.01 -0.40
C PRO A 28 2.61 -18.39 -0.79
N GLU A 29 2.94 -19.42 -0.01
CA GLU A 29 2.52 -20.81 -0.27
C GLU A 29 1.01 -20.99 -0.20
N THR A 30 0.32 -20.30 0.71
CA THR A 30 -1.12 -20.40 0.93
C THR A 30 -1.92 -19.27 0.26
N SER A 31 -1.25 -18.32 -0.40
CA SER A 31 -1.88 -17.12 -0.96
C SER A 31 -2.99 -17.42 -1.97
N ARG A 32 -2.81 -18.44 -2.84
CA ARG A 32 -3.83 -18.86 -3.82
C ARG A 32 -5.08 -19.39 -3.13
N THR A 33 -4.91 -20.20 -2.09
CA THR A 33 -6.02 -20.72 -1.29
C THR A 33 -6.72 -19.59 -0.54
N GLY A 34 -5.95 -18.67 0.05
CA GLY A 34 -6.48 -17.47 0.70
C GLY A 34 -7.33 -16.62 -0.25
N ASN A 35 -6.82 -16.34 -1.45
CA ASN A 35 -7.58 -15.61 -2.47
C ASN A 35 -8.87 -16.32 -2.87
N PHE A 36 -8.84 -17.63 -3.06
CA PHE A 36 -10.03 -18.43 -3.37
C PHE A 36 -11.09 -18.35 -2.26
N LEU A 37 -10.66 -18.45 -0.99
CA LEU A 37 -11.56 -18.30 0.17
C LEU A 37 -12.17 -16.91 0.24
N GLY A 38 -11.42 -15.86 -0.11
CA GLY A 38 -11.92 -14.48 -0.21
C GLY A 38 -13.00 -14.34 -1.29
N ILE A 39 -12.78 -14.92 -2.47
CA ILE A 39 -13.75 -14.92 -3.57
C ILE A 39 -15.02 -15.65 -3.16
N LEU A 40 -14.91 -16.83 -2.53
CA LEU A 40 -16.06 -17.59 -2.03
C LEU A 40 -16.82 -16.81 -0.95
N GLY A 41 -16.11 -16.18 0.01
CA GLY A 41 -16.70 -15.36 1.05
C GLY A 41 -17.49 -14.18 0.46
N MET A 42 -16.90 -13.47 -0.49
CA MET A 42 -17.57 -12.34 -1.17
C MET A 42 -18.80 -12.81 -1.97
N GLY A 43 -18.67 -13.89 -2.73
CA GLY A 43 -19.81 -14.47 -3.48
C GLY A 43 -20.94 -14.85 -2.54
N LEU A 44 -20.64 -15.51 -1.42
CA LEU A 44 -21.64 -15.87 -0.40
C LEU A 44 -22.29 -14.61 0.21
N ALA A 45 -21.50 -13.59 0.57
CA ALA A 45 -22.01 -12.33 1.12
C ALA A 45 -23.02 -11.65 0.17
N VAL A 46 -22.68 -11.53 -1.11
CA VAL A 46 -23.53 -10.93 -2.13
C VAL A 46 -24.82 -11.74 -2.30
N ILE A 47 -24.74 -13.06 -2.42
CA ILE A 47 -25.90 -13.93 -2.56
C ILE A 47 -26.82 -13.80 -1.34
N VAL A 48 -26.28 -13.87 -0.13
CA VAL A 48 -27.06 -13.76 1.11
C VAL A 48 -27.73 -12.40 1.20
N THR A 49 -27.02 -11.31 0.86
CA THR A 49 -27.59 -9.98 0.84
C THR A 49 -28.75 -9.87 -0.15
N LEU A 50 -28.58 -10.37 -1.37
CA LEU A 50 -29.65 -10.37 -2.37
C LEU A 50 -30.88 -11.18 -1.93
N LEU A 51 -30.65 -12.34 -1.29
CA LEU A 51 -31.73 -13.18 -0.79
C LEU A 51 -32.42 -12.60 0.48
N SER A 52 -31.76 -11.68 1.18
CA SER A 52 -32.33 -10.98 2.35
C SER A 52 -33.13 -9.73 1.99
N LEU A 53 -33.09 -9.25 0.74
CA LEU A 53 -33.77 -8.03 0.26
C LEU A 53 -35.31 -8.10 0.19
N GLY A 54 -35.97 -8.94 0.96
CA GLY A 54 -37.42 -8.87 1.13
C GLY A 54 -38.24 -9.58 0.04
N ASP A 55 -39.37 -8.96 -0.39
CA ASP A 55 -40.34 -9.59 -1.27
C ASP A 55 -39.79 -9.80 -2.69
N ILE A 56 -39.92 -11.03 -3.20
CA ILE A 56 -39.48 -11.43 -4.55
C ILE A 56 -40.09 -10.55 -5.64
N ASN A 57 -41.29 -10.02 -5.43
CA ASN A 57 -41.93 -9.16 -6.39
C ASN A 57 -41.27 -7.77 -6.47
N GLN A 58 -40.88 -7.19 -5.32
CA GLN A 58 -40.12 -5.94 -5.29
C GLN A 58 -38.72 -6.10 -5.91
N ILE A 59 -38.09 -7.28 -5.71
CA ILE A 59 -36.80 -7.58 -6.36
C ILE A 59 -36.97 -7.67 -7.87
N LYS A 60 -38.05 -8.30 -8.38
CA LYS A 60 -38.30 -8.41 -9.83
C LYS A 60 -38.50 -7.03 -10.49
N GLU A 61 -39.21 -6.13 -9.83
CA GLU A 61 -39.45 -4.76 -10.34
C GLU A 61 -38.15 -3.94 -10.38
N ASN A 62 -37.24 -4.16 -9.43
CA ASN A 62 -36.03 -3.37 -9.27
C ASN A 62 -34.74 -4.12 -9.72
N ILE A 63 -34.86 -5.34 -10.23
CA ILE A 63 -33.71 -6.19 -10.58
C ILE A 63 -32.72 -5.51 -11.55
N LEU A 64 -33.25 -4.70 -12.46
CA LEU A 64 -32.45 -3.97 -13.44
C LEU A 64 -31.54 -2.93 -12.76
N TYR A 65 -32.06 -2.22 -11.75
CA TYR A 65 -31.30 -1.22 -10.97
C TYR A 65 -30.21 -1.86 -10.10
N ILE A 66 -30.33 -3.15 -9.79
CA ILE A 66 -29.32 -3.91 -9.06
C ILE A 66 -28.29 -4.52 -10.03
N LEU A 67 -28.75 -5.15 -11.11
CA LEU A 67 -27.87 -5.88 -12.04
C LEU A 67 -27.01 -4.95 -12.90
N ILE A 68 -27.55 -3.82 -13.38
CA ILE A 68 -26.80 -2.90 -14.23
C ILE A 68 -25.52 -2.38 -13.54
N PRO A 69 -25.56 -1.84 -12.30
CA PRO A 69 -24.33 -1.41 -11.60
C PRO A 69 -23.34 -2.56 -11.33
N ILE A 70 -23.84 -3.75 -10.98
CA ILE A 70 -23.00 -4.93 -10.75
C ILE A 70 -22.30 -5.33 -12.04
N ILE A 71 -23.01 -5.38 -13.17
CA ILE A 71 -22.44 -5.75 -14.46
C ILE A 71 -21.42 -4.69 -14.91
N ILE A 72 -21.77 -3.39 -14.84
CA ILE A 72 -20.88 -2.31 -15.24
C ILE A 72 -19.62 -2.32 -14.35
N GLY A 73 -19.79 -2.34 -13.03
CA GLY A 73 -18.68 -2.37 -12.08
C GLY A 73 -17.81 -3.61 -12.25
N GLY A 74 -18.42 -4.77 -12.42
CA GLY A 74 -17.74 -6.05 -12.64
C GLY A 74 -16.95 -6.08 -13.95
N LEU A 75 -17.53 -5.57 -15.04
CA LEU A 75 -16.84 -5.48 -16.34
C LEU A 75 -15.66 -4.50 -16.28
N VAL A 76 -15.89 -3.29 -15.76
CA VAL A 76 -14.82 -2.27 -15.65
C VAL A 76 -13.71 -2.76 -14.73
N GLY A 77 -14.06 -3.25 -13.54
CA GLY A 77 -13.09 -3.78 -12.57
C GLY A 77 -12.33 -5.00 -13.11
N GLY A 78 -13.04 -5.91 -13.79
CA GLY A 78 -12.43 -7.09 -14.41
C GLY A 78 -11.44 -6.72 -15.53
N ILE A 79 -11.83 -5.82 -16.44
CA ILE A 79 -10.94 -5.34 -17.51
C ILE A 79 -9.68 -4.70 -16.92
N ILE A 80 -9.83 -3.85 -15.91
CA ILE A 80 -8.69 -3.20 -15.24
C ILE A 80 -7.80 -4.25 -14.58
N ALA A 81 -8.37 -5.20 -13.84
CA ALA A 81 -7.63 -6.24 -13.13
C ALA A 81 -6.79 -7.12 -14.08
N PHE A 82 -7.30 -7.43 -15.28
CA PHE A 82 -6.56 -8.20 -16.28
C PHE A 82 -5.49 -7.40 -17.05
N ARG A 83 -5.60 -6.07 -17.10
CA ARG A 83 -4.71 -5.22 -17.89
C ARG A 83 -3.68 -4.46 -17.07
N VAL A 84 -3.87 -4.34 -15.78
CA VAL A 84 -2.95 -3.57 -14.92
C VAL A 84 -1.62 -4.31 -14.78
N SER A 85 -0.52 -3.57 -14.98
CA SER A 85 0.82 -4.09 -14.66
C SER A 85 1.03 -4.13 -13.14
N MET A 86 1.85 -5.07 -12.65
CA MET A 86 2.18 -5.17 -11.23
C MET A 86 2.84 -3.89 -10.69
N THR A 87 3.56 -3.17 -11.54
CA THR A 87 4.16 -1.87 -11.19
C THR A 87 3.13 -0.76 -10.95
N ALA A 88 1.92 -0.89 -11.50
CA ALA A 88 0.82 0.05 -11.33
C ALA A 88 -0.17 -0.35 -10.21
N MET A 89 0.09 -1.45 -9.49
CA MET A 89 -0.76 -1.90 -8.39
C MET A 89 -0.96 -0.85 -7.28
N PRO A 90 0.06 -0.11 -6.82
CA PRO A 90 -0.14 0.91 -5.78
C PRO A 90 -1.14 2.00 -6.21
N GLN A 91 -1.08 2.43 -7.47
CA GLN A 91 -2.00 3.40 -8.04
C GLN A 91 -3.42 2.84 -8.11
N LEU A 92 -3.57 1.61 -8.59
CA LEU A 92 -4.86 0.93 -8.67
C LEU A 92 -5.51 0.79 -7.29
N VAL A 93 -4.74 0.37 -6.29
CA VAL A 93 -5.22 0.23 -4.91
C VAL A 93 -5.69 1.57 -4.35
N ALA A 94 -4.92 2.65 -4.56
CA ALA A 94 -5.34 4.00 -4.15
C ALA A 94 -6.63 4.42 -4.86
N GLY A 95 -6.76 4.14 -6.18
CA GLY A 95 -7.97 4.41 -6.94
C GLY A 95 -9.20 3.66 -6.38
N PHE A 96 -9.05 2.40 -6.01
CA PHE A 96 -10.14 1.62 -5.42
C PHE A 96 -10.55 2.15 -4.04
N HIS A 97 -9.60 2.54 -3.19
CA HIS A 97 -9.94 3.15 -1.89
C HIS A 97 -10.71 4.46 -2.06
N SER A 98 -10.41 5.24 -3.10
CA SER A 98 -11.20 6.42 -3.45
C SER A 98 -12.66 6.04 -3.76
N LEU A 99 -12.91 5.03 -4.58
CA LEU A 99 -14.25 4.57 -4.91
C LEU A 99 -15.01 4.00 -3.70
N VAL A 100 -14.31 3.26 -2.81
CA VAL A 100 -14.90 2.77 -1.56
C VAL A 100 -15.30 3.92 -0.65
N GLY A 101 -14.44 4.94 -0.49
CA GLY A 101 -14.76 6.14 0.26
C GLY A 101 -15.98 6.88 -0.30
N LEU A 102 -16.03 7.05 -1.63
CA LEU A 102 -17.17 7.67 -2.31
C LEU A 102 -18.45 6.86 -2.12
N SER A 103 -18.40 5.53 -2.21
CA SER A 103 -19.58 4.68 -1.99
C SER A 103 -20.12 4.82 -0.57
N ALA A 104 -19.26 4.94 0.43
CA ALA A 104 -19.67 5.19 1.81
C ALA A 104 -20.42 6.53 1.96
N VAL A 105 -19.93 7.59 1.31
CA VAL A 105 -20.61 8.90 1.29
C VAL A 105 -21.98 8.77 0.63
N LEU A 106 -22.08 8.14 -0.54
CA LEU A 106 -23.33 8.00 -1.29
C LEU A 106 -24.37 7.19 -0.51
N VAL A 107 -23.98 6.08 0.14
CA VAL A 107 -24.89 5.29 0.99
C VAL A 107 -25.36 6.11 2.18
N GLY A 108 -24.50 6.89 2.82
CA GLY A 108 -24.88 7.79 3.90
C GLY A 108 -25.87 8.87 3.45
N ILE A 109 -25.68 9.43 2.24
CA ILE A 109 -26.63 10.38 1.64
C ILE A 109 -28.01 9.73 1.46
N VAL A 110 -28.07 8.52 0.89
CA VAL A 110 -29.31 7.79 0.69
C VAL A 110 -29.99 7.47 2.03
N ALA A 111 -29.21 7.06 3.04
CA ALA A 111 -29.71 6.75 4.36
C ALA A 111 -30.29 8.01 5.06
N PHE A 112 -29.67 9.16 4.88
CA PHE A 112 -30.18 10.43 5.43
C PHE A 112 -31.49 10.89 4.79
N TYR A 113 -31.62 10.78 3.47
CA TYR A 113 -32.82 11.21 2.76
C TYR A 113 -33.96 10.18 2.79
N ASN A 114 -33.65 8.90 3.02
CA ASN A 114 -34.64 7.83 3.08
C ASN A 114 -34.45 6.89 4.28
N PRO A 115 -34.48 7.42 5.52
CA PRO A 115 -34.15 6.65 6.72
C PRO A 115 -35.15 5.53 7.02
N ALA A 116 -36.40 5.65 6.53
CA ALA A 116 -37.41 4.62 6.71
C ALA A 116 -37.05 3.30 6.00
N SER A 117 -36.42 3.37 4.83
CA SER A 117 -35.96 2.18 4.09
C SER A 117 -34.84 1.41 4.78
N PHE A 118 -34.14 2.06 5.71
CA PHE A 118 -33.04 1.47 6.49
C PHE A 118 -33.46 1.11 7.93
N GLY A 119 -34.72 1.30 8.29
CA GLY A 119 -35.20 1.02 9.66
C GLY A 119 -34.64 1.94 10.75
N ILE A 120 -33.95 3.03 10.37
CA ILE A 120 -33.25 3.93 11.31
C ILE A 120 -34.10 5.12 11.79
N GLY A 121 -35.33 5.23 11.31
CA GLY A 121 -36.26 6.31 11.68
C GLY A 121 -37.04 6.88 10.52
N GLN A 122 -37.45 8.13 10.64
CA GLN A 122 -38.11 8.92 9.58
C GLN A 122 -37.30 10.20 9.34
N VAL A 123 -37.54 10.86 8.21
CA VAL A 123 -36.92 12.15 7.90
C VAL A 123 -37.19 13.15 9.02
N GLY A 124 -36.14 13.74 9.58
CA GLY A 124 -36.21 14.66 10.72
C GLY A 124 -36.37 13.99 12.08
N ASN A 125 -36.48 12.66 12.16
CA ASN A 125 -36.58 11.90 13.40
C ASN A 125 -35.79 10.55 13.28
N ILE A 126 -34.53 10.65 12.99
CA ILE A 126 -33.59 9.51 12.91
C ILE A 126 -33.06 9.21 14.29
N LYS A 127 -32.85 7.92 14.61
CA LYS A 127 -32.26 7.48 15.88
C LYS A 127 -30.88 8.12 16.08
N ILE A 128 -30.59 8.61 17.28
CA ILE A 128 -29.33 9.32 17.59
C ILE A 128 -28.11 8.44 17.29
N LEU A 129 -28.16 7.15 17.62
CA LEU A 129 -27.05 6.22 17.33
C LEU A 129 -26.79 6.14 15.84
N SER A 130 -27.83 5.96 15.02
CA SER A 130 -27.72 5.89 13.56
C SER A 130 -27.23 7.21 12.95
N LEU A 131 -27.55 8.37 13.53
CA LEU A 131 -27.00 9.66 13.11
C LEU A 131 -25.49 9.75 13.35
N VAL A 132 -25.02 9.24 14.50
CA VAL A 132 -23.58 9.19 14.82
C VAL A 132 -22.87 8.24 13.86
N GLU A 133 -23.38 7.03 13.69
CA GLU A 133 -22.81 6.01 12.82
C GLU A 133 -22.71 6.48 11.35
N MET A 134 -23.81 7.03 10.84
CA MET A 134 -23.89 7.56 9.49
C MET A 134 -22.94 8.76 9.29
N SER A 135 -22.93 9.72 10.22
CA SER A 135 -22.08 10.90 10.11
C SER A 135 -20.58 10.55 10.20
N LEU A 136 -20.20 9.60 11.05
CA LEU A 136 -18.83 9.08 11.12
C LEU A 136 -18.46 8.32 9.85
N GLY A 137 -19.35 7.42 9.37
CA GLY A 137 -19.12 6.67 8.14
C GLY A 137 -18.92 7.58 6.93
N VAL A 138 -19.77 8.61 6.80
CA VAL A 138 -19.68 9.61 5.74
C VAL A 138 -18.40 10.46 5.87
N ALA A 139 -18.07 10.93 7.08
CA ALA A 139 -16.86 11.73 7.29
C ALA A 139 -15.58 10.95 6.94
N ILE A 140 -15.44 9.72 7.44
CA ILE A 140 -14.30 8.85 7.14
C ILE A 140 -14.30 8.51 5.65
N GLY A 141 -15.46 8.23 5.04
CA GLY A 141 -15.61 7.98 3.61
C GLY A 141 -15.14 9.15 2.75
N ALA A 142 -15.52 10.38 3.11
CA ALA A 142 -15.12 11.60 2.41
C ALA A 142 -13.62 11.88 2.51
N ILE A 143 -13.02 11.67 3.70
CA ILE A 143 -11.57 11.76 3.91
C ILE A 143 -10.86 10.71 3.07
N THR A 144 -11.36 9.47 3.06
CA THR A 144 -10.79 8.37 2.27
C THR A 144 -10.86 8.67 0.78
N PHE A 145 -11.99 9.15 0.28
CA PHE A 145 -12.17 9.52 -1.11
C PHE A 145 -11.13 10.54 -1.56
N SER A 146 -11.11 11.69 -0.91
CA SER A 146 -10.25 12.80 -1.30
C SER A 146 -8.76 12.52 -1.07
N GLY A 147 -8.42 11.90 0.05
CA GLY A 147 -7.05 11.50 0.35
C GLY A 147 -6.50 10.48 -0.64
N SER A 148 -7.33 9.50 -1.03
CA SER A 148 -6.95 8.48 -2.02
C SER A 148 -6.79 9.06 -3.42
N CYS A 149 -7.58 10.08 -3.79
CA CYS A 149 -7.37 10.82 -5.05
C CYS A 149 -5.98 11.46 -5.10
N ILE A 150 -5.55 12.14 -4.02
CA ILE A 150 -4.20 12.75 -3.96
C ILE A 150 -3.11 11.67 -3.98
N ALA A 151 -3.28 10.57 -3.23
CA ALA A 151 -2.33 9.46 -3.25
C ALA A 151 -2.19 8.86 -4.66
N PHE A 152 -3.31 8.63 -5.35
CA PHE A 152 -3.31 8.19 -6.74
C PHE A 152 -2.56 9.15 -7.67
N LEU A 153 -2.84 10.46 -7.60
CA LEU A 153 -2.18 11.46 -8.44
C LEU A 153 -0.67 11.53 -8.20
N LYS A 154 -0.22 11.42 -6.94
CA LYS A 154 1.20 11.38 -6.59
C LYS A 154 1.88 10.08 -7.07
N LEU A 155 1.24 8.94 -6.88
CA LEU A 155 1.77 7.64 -7.32
C LEU A 155 1.85 7.52 -8.83
N GLN A 156 0.87 8.11 -9.54
CA GLN A 156 0.85 8.13 -11.01
C GLN A 156 1.85 9.15 -11.60
N GLY A 157 2.42 10.04 -10.76
CA GLY A 157 3.34 11.08 -11.22
C GLY A 157 2.66 12.28 -11.89
N LEU A 158 1.32 12.36 -11.82
CA LEU A 158 0.55 13.54 -12.26
C LEU A 158 0.68 14.72 -11.30
N MET A 159 0.97 14.44 -10.04
CA MET A 159 1.30 15.41 -9.00
C MET A 159 2.70 15.13 -8.47
N SER A 160 3.45 16.17 -8.11
CA SER A 160 4.79 16.01 -7.52
C SER A 160 4.75 15.10 -6.29
N GLY A 161 5.66 14.12 -6.24
CA GLY A 161 5.87 13.27 -5.07
C GLY A 161 6.49 14.01 -3.87
N ASN A 162 6.97 15.23 -4.05
CA ASN A 162 7.53 16.02 -2.96
C ASN A 162 6.42 16.48 -2.00
N PRO A 163 6.71 16.57 -0.68
CA PRO A 163 5.78 17.12 0.28
C PRO A 163 5.51 18.60 0.00
N ILE A 164 4.24 18.99 -0.07
CA ILE A 164 3.83 20.39 -0.18
C ILE A 164 3.44 20.87 1.21
N ILE A 165 4.34 21.57 1.86
CA ILE A 165 4.21 22.01 3.25
C ILE A 165 3.86 23.49 3.27
N PHE A 166 2.95 23.91 4.16
CA PHE A 166 2.61 25.30 4.41
C PHE A 166 2.59 25.63 5.90
N LYS A 167 2.90 26.89 6.24
CA LYS A 167 2.95 27.31 7.63
C LYS A 167 1.59 27.16 8.30
N GLY A 168 1.56 26.55 9.50
CA GLY A 168 0.33 26.38 10.27
C GLY A 168 -0.53 25.17 9.85
N GLN A 169 -0.08 24.31 8.95
CA GLN A 169 -0.86 23.16 8.45
C GLN A 169 -1.44 22.28 9.58
N HIS A 170 -0.65 22.01 10.61
CA HIS A 170 -1.10 21.15 11.73
C HIS A 170 -2.20 21.83 12.55
N LEU A 171 -2.10 23.14 12.77
CA LEU A 171 -3.11 23.92 13.48
C LEU A 171 -4.41 23.99 12.67
N ILE A 172 -4.31 24.20 11.37
CA ILE A 172 -5.46 24.21 10.45
C ILE A 172 -6.14 22.84 10.43
N ASN A 173 -5.37 21.76 10.28
CA ASN A 173 -5.90 20.40 10.29
C ASN A 173 -6.56 20.06 11.63
N LEU A 174 -5.96 20.46 12.75
CA LEU A 174 -6.55 20.28 14.07
C LEU A 174 -7.87 21.06 14.22
N PHE A 175 -7.90 22.32 13.75
CA PHE A 175 -9.11 23.14 13.77
C PHE A 175 -10.22 22.52 12.93
N ILE A 176 -9.91 22.08 11.69
CA ILE A 176 -10.90 21.45 10.81
C ILE A 176 -11.38 20.11 11.40
N GLY A 177 -10.48 19.29 11.97
CA GLY A 177 -10.84 18.05 12.64
C GLY A 177 -11.78 18.30 13.84
N SER A 178 -11.47 19.31 14.66
CA SER A 178 -12.34 19.72 15.78
C SER A 178 -13.69 20.25 15.29
N LEU A 179 -13.70 20.98 14.18
CA LEU A 179 -14.93 21.48 13.55
C LEU A 179 -15.79 20.33 13.05
N ILE A 180 -15.22 19.27 12.45
CA ILE A 180 -15.98 18.08 12.02
C ILE A 180 -16.66 17.43 13.24
N ILE A 181 -15.93 17.25 14.35
CA ILE A 181 -16.50 16.68 15.57
C ILE A 181 -17.66 17.55 16.09
N PHE A 182 -17.49 18.85 16.09
CA PHE A 182 -18.53 19.81 16.49
C PHE A 182 -19.76 19.74 15.57
N LEU A 183 -19.55 19.64 14.26
CA LEU A 183 -20.62 19.50 13.28
C LEU A 183 -21.37 18.19 13.45
N ILE A 184 -20.70 17.07 13.68
CA ILE A 184 -21.32 15.77 13.97
C ILE A 184 -22.19 15.88 15.21
N PHE A 185 -21.66 16.46 16.31
CA PHE A 185 -22.44 16.67 17.52
C PHE A 185 -23.67 17.56 17.28
N SER A 186 -23.52 18.65 16.55
CA SER A 186 -24.61 19.56 16.21
C SER A 186 -25.67 18.87 15.29
N PHE A 187 -25.20 18.05 14.34
CA PHE A 187 -26.04 17.27 13.44
C PHE A 187 -26.90 16.25 14.20
N THR A 188 -26.35 15.57 15.21
CA THR A 188 -27.14 14.63 16.04
C THR A 188 -28.26 15.31 16.84
N LYS A 189 -28.16 16.62 17.09
CA LYS A 189 -29.19 17.41 17.80
C LYS A 189 -30.22 18.01 16.85
N LEU A 190 -29.77 18.56 15.73
CA LEU A 190 -30.61 19.38 14.86
C LEU A 190 -31.11 18.63 13.61
N GLN A 191 -30.49 17.52 13.25
CA GLN A 191 -30.77 16.70 12.05
C GLN A 191 -30.92 17.55 10.76
N SER A 192 -30.12 18.64 10.67
CA SER A 192 -30.21 19.60 9.58
C SER A 192 -29.44 19.11 8.36
N GLU A 193 -30.07 19.22 7.20
CA GLU A 193 -29.46 18.92 5.90
C GLU A 193 -28.21 19.74 5.65
N ASN A 194 -28.20 21.04 6.00
CA ASN A 194 -27.03 21.90 5.83
C ASN A 194 -25.83 21.42 6.65
N LEU A 195 -26.05 20.91 7.87
CA LEU A 195 -24.99 20.35 8.71
C LEU A 195 -24.46 19.05 8.12
N PHE A 196 -25.32 18.22 7.56
CA PHE A 196 -24.92 16.98 6.90
C PHE A 196 -24.01 17.26 5.69
N TRP A 197 -24.40 18.18 4.81
CA TRP A 197 -23.58 18.59 3.69
C TRP A 197 -22.28 19.28 4.13
N ALA A 198 -22.32 20.09 5.20
CA ALA A 198 -21.11 20.69 5.77
C ALA A 198 -20.10 19.63 6.25
N ILE A 199 -20.57 18.55 6.90
CA ILE A 199 -19.70 17.42 7.29
C ILE A 199 -19.04 16.82 6.06
N ILE A 200 -19.77 16.53 4.98
CA ILE A 200 -19.23 15.96 3.75
C ILE A 200 -18.15 16.86 3.13
N ILE A 201 -18.47 18.14 2.95
CA ILE A 201 -17.58 19.10 2.28
C ILE A 201 -16.30 19.30 3.10
N ILE A 202 -16.42 19.52 4.41
CA ILE A 202 -15.27 19.79 5.27
C ILE A 202 -14.42 18.53 5.46
N SER A 203 -15.05 17.34 5.53
CA SER A 203 -14.32 16.07 5.56
C SER A 203 -13.59 15.77 4.24
N THR A 204 -14.16 16.15 3.11
CA THR A 204 -13.49 16.09 1.81
C THR A 204 -12.28 17.02 1.78
N LEU A 205 -12.42 18.25 2.30
CA LEU A 205 -11.34 19.24 2.34
C LEU A 205 -10.16 18.74 3.19
N ILE A 206 -10.42 18.23 4.41
CA ILE A 206 -9.34 17.76 5.29
C ILE A 206 -8.63 16.54 4.71
N GLY A 207 -9.33 15.66 3.97
CA GLY A 207 -8.68 14.54 3.29
C GLY A 207 -7.63 14.98 2.27
N PHE A 208 -7.87 16.05 1.51
CA PHE A 208 -6.85 16.66 0.66
C PHE A 208 -5.68 17.21 1.49
N LEU A 209 -5.98 17.99 2.53
CA LEU A 209 -4.97 18.69 3.34
C LEU A 209 -4.05 17.74 4.11
N ILE A 210 -4.53 16.55 4.51
CA ILE A 210 -3.70 15.56 5.22
C ILE A 210 -2.71 14.88 4.28
N ILE A 211 -3.09 14.55 3.04
CA ILE A 211 -2.24 13.75 2.15
C ILE A 211 -1.29 14.60 1.31
N ILE A 212 -1.63 15.85 1.00
CA ILE A 212 -0.77 16.75 0.22
C ILE A 212 0.63 16.93 0.82
N PRO A 213 0.81 17.11 2.15
CA PRO A 213 2.13 17.32 2.75
C PRO A 213 2.94 16.03 2.95
N ILE A 214 2.41 14.86 2.61
CA ILE A 214 3.13 13.59 2.76
C ILE A 214 3.99 13.33 1.53
N GLY A 215 5.26 13.03 1.74
CA GLY A 215 6.22 12.73 0.67
C GLY A 215 6.06 11.35 0.05
N GLY A 216 6.62 11.17 -1.15
CA GLY A 216 6.55 9.88 -1.89
C GLY A 216 7.20 8.71 -1.15
N ALA A 217 8.21 8.96 -0.32
CA ALA A 217 8.86 7.93 0.50
C ALA A 217 7.89 7.30 1.52
N ASP A 218 6.92 8.07 2.03
CA ASP A 218 5.95 7.62 3.01
C ASP A 218 4.66 7.07 2.35
N MET A 219 4.54 7.11 1.01
CA MET A 219 3.35 6.66 0.28
C MET A 219 2.95 5.20 0.57
N PRO A 220 3.86 4.24 0.75
CA PRO A 220 3.47 2.88 1.13
C PRO A 220 2.65 2.85 2.42
N VAL A 221 3.05 3.63 3.44
CA VAL A 221 2.31 3.76 4.71
C VAL A 221 0.97 4.44 4.49
N VAL A 222 0.93 5.49 3.66
CA VAL A 222 -0.30 6.22 3.33
C VAL A 222 -1.32 5.32 2.64
N VAL A 223 -0.91 4.53 1.66
CA VAL A 223 -1.80 3.57 0.97
C VAL A 223 -2.38 2.57 1.97
N SER A 224 -1.58 2.06 2.90
CA SER A 224 -2.04 1.17 3.95
C SER A 224 -3.01 1.84 4.93
N MET A 225 -2.76 3.11 5.30
CA MET A 225 -3.69 3.89 6.13
C MET A 225 -5.01 4.20 5.42
N LEU A 226 -4.97 4.53 4.13
CA LEU A 226 -6.19 4.72 3.33
C LEU A 226 -7.00 3.43 3.20
N ASN A 227 -6.32 2.27 3.13
CA ASN A 227 -6.98 0.96 3.24
C ASN A 227 -7.69 0.81 4.60
N SER A 228 -7.02 1.20 5.69
CA SER A 228 -7.65 1.21 7.03
C SER A 228 -8.87 2.13 7.08
N TYR A 229 -8.77 3.35 6.56
CA TYR A 229 -9.89 4.30 6.53
C TYR A 229 -11.06 3.77 5.70
N SER A 230 -10.79 3.14 4.55
CA SER A 230 -11.84 2.51 3.74
C SER A 230 -12.54 1.38 4.49
N GLY A 231 -11.80 0.58 5.27
CA GLY A 231 -12.36 -0.43 6.15
C GLY A 231 -13.25 0.17 7.23
N TRP A 232 -12.82 1.22 7.90
CA TRP A 232 -13.64 1.90 8.93
C TRP A 232 -14.86 2.59 8.35
N ALA A 233 -14.76 3.18 7.15
CA ALA A 233 -15.92 3.71 6.43
C ALA A 233 -16.93 2.62 6.11
N ALA A 234 -16.47 1.46 5.62
CA ALA A 234 -17.33 0.30 5.37
C ALA A 234 -18.01 -0.22 6.65
N ALA A 235 -17.29 -0.29 7.77
CA ALA A 235 -17.87 -0.66 9.06
C ALA A 235 -18.93 0.34 9.52
N GLY A 236 -18.67 1.65 9.41
CA GLY A 236 -19.61 2.72 9.74
C GLY A 236 -20.91 2.62 8.95
N ILE A 237 -20.81 2.41 7.65
CA ILE A 237 -21.96 2.14 6.79
C ILE A 237 -22.63 0.81 7.14
N GLY A 238 -21.84 -0.21 7.48
CA GLY A 238 -22.35 -1.50 7.94
C GLY A 238 -23.25 -1.37 9.18
N PHE A 239 -22.91 -0.51 10.15
CA PHE A 239 -23.75 -0.18 11.29
C PHE A 239 -25.05 0.51 10.83
N THR A 240 -24.95 1.51 9.97
CA THR A 240 -26.11 2.23 9.43
C THR A 240 -27.08 1.30 8.68
N LEU A 241 -26.54 0.28 7.97
CA LEU A 241 -27.33 -0.71 7.21
C LEU A 241 -27.72 -1.94 8.04
N GLU A 242 -27.33 -2.03 9.31
CA GLU A 242 -27.46 -3.22 10.16
C GLU A 242 -26.90 -4.50 9.46
N ASN A 243 -25.87 -4.35 8.62
CA ASN A 243 -25.25 -5.44 7.87
C ASN A 243 -24.01 -5.98 8.56
N ILE A 244 -24.16 -7.12 9.25
CA ILE A 244 -23.09 -7.77 10.04
C ILE A 244 -21.89 -8.13 9.17
N ALA A 245 -22.08 -8.60 7.94
CA ALA A 245 -20.97 -8.96 7.04
C ALA A 245 -20.12 -7.73 6.73
N LEU A 246 -20.74 -6.58 6.47
CA LEU A 246 -20.04 -5.33 6.18
C LEU A 246 -19.30 -4.78 7.41
N ILE A 247 -19.91 -4.91 8.61
CA ILE A 247 -19.26 -4.54 9.88
C ILE A 247 -18.01 -5.38 10.11
N ILE A 248 -18.12 -6.71 10.01
CA ILE A 248 -16.99 -7.63 10.22
C ILE A 248 -15.89 -7.37 9.21
N THR A 249 -16.23 -7.29 7.92
CA THR A 249 -15.26 -7.06 6.85
C THR A 249 -14.57 -5.72 7.02
N GLY A 250 -15.34 -4.67 7.29
CA GLY A 250 -14.81 -3.34 7.52
C GLY A 250 -13.89 -3.28 8.73
N ALA A 251 -14.24 -3.93 9.84
CA ALA A 251 -13.40 -4.01 11.03
C ALA A 251 -12.08 -4.76 10.77
N LEU A 252 -12.15 -5.89 10.04
CA LEU A 252 -10.95 -6.67 9.67
C LEU A 252 -10.01 -5.86 8.78
N VAL A 253 -10.54 -5.25 7.72
CA VAL A 253 -9.74 -4.44 6.78
C VAL A 253 -9.19 -3.20 7.49
N GLY A 254 -10.01 -2.52 8.28
CA GLY A 254 -9.61 -1.35 9.05
C GLY A 254 -8.48 -1.64 10.03
N SER A 255 -8.62 -2.72 10.80
CA SER A 255 -7.60 -3.13 11.78
C SER A 255 -6.32 -3.61 11.09
N SER A 256 -6.42 -4.44 10.06
CA SER A 256 -5.24 -4.96 9.34
C SER A 256 -4.44 -3.84 8.68
N GLY A 257 -5.10 -2.86 8.05
CA GLY A 257 -4.44 -1.70 7.46
C GLY A 257 -3.73 -0.83 8.49
N ALA A 258 -4.33 -0.60 9.66
CA ALA A 258 -3.70 0.16 10.74
C ALA A 258 -2.48 -0.56 11.32
N ILE A 259 -2.58 -1.87 11.58
CA ILE A 259 -1.46 -2.69 12.08
C ILE A 259 -0.32 -2.69 11.06
N LEU A 260 -0.62 -2.89 9.78
CA LEU A 260 0.38 -2.91 8.71
C LEU A 260 1.09 -1.54 8.61
N SER A 261 0.33 -0.43 8.67
CA SER A 261 0.91 0.92 8.68
C SER A 261 1.86 1.13 9.86
N TYR A 262 1.49 0.65 11.05
CA TYR A 262 2.34 0.72 12.24
C TYR A 262 3.63 -0.09 12.07
N ILE A 263 3.54 -1.33 11.57
CA ILE A 263 4.71 -2.18 11.33
C ILE A 263 5.63 -1.54 10.28
N MET A 264 5.08 -0.99 9.20
CA MET A 264 5.87 -0.29 8.19
C MET A 264 6.56 0.95 8.75
N CYS A 265 5.88 1.76 9.55
CA CYS A 265 6.51 2.90 10.22
C CYS A 265 7.65 2.47 11.14
N LYS A 266 7.48 1.37 11.87
CA LYS A 266 8.54 0.77 12.70
C LYS A 266 9.72 0.32 11.84
N GLY A 267 9.46 -0.35 10.70
CA GLY A 267 10.50 -0.75 9.74
C GLY A 267 11.24 0.42 9.08
N MET A 268 10.64 1.62 9.08
CA MET A 268 11.26 2.87 8.61
C MET A 268 11.90 3.69 9.74
N ASN A 269 11.83 3.23 10.99
CA ASN A 269 12.18 3.98 12.21
C ASN A 269 11.48 5.37 12.27
N ARG A 270 10.22 5.43 11.88
CA ARG A 270 9.42 6.65 11.89
C ARG A 270 8.17 6.47 12.77
N SER A 271 7.81 7.51 13.47
CA SER A 271 6.53 7.52 14.21
C SER A 271 5.36 7.52 13.23
N LEU A 272 4.37 6.65 13.46
CA LEU A 272 3.13 6.62 12.69
C LEU A 272 2.45 8.00 12.66
N PHE A 273 2.43 8.70 13.81
CA PHE A 273 1.86 10.04 13.91
C PHE A 273 2.62 11.05 13.06
N ASN A 274 3.95 10.98 13.01
CA ASN A 274 4.75 11.87 12.18
C ASN A 274 4.47 11.65 10.69
N VAL A 275 4.27 10.40 10.27
CA VAL A 275 3.94 10.10 8.88
C VAL A 275 2.54 10.58 8.53
N ILE A 276 1.53 10.29 9.36
CA ILE A 276 0.12 10.66 9.09
C ILE A 276 -0.09 12.17 9.10
N LEU A 277 0.55 12.88 10.04
CA LEU A 277 0.42 14.34 10.13
C LEU A 277 1.19 15.05 9.01
N GLY A 278 2.17 14.39 8.42
CA GLY A 278 3.00 14.96 7.35
C GLY A 278 3.87 16.14 7.78
N GLY A 279 4.95 16.39 7.05
CA GLY A 279 5.80 17.58 7.29
C GLY A 279 6.74 17.50 8.50
N PHE A 280 6.70 16.46 9.31
CA PHE A 280 7.71 16.17 10.33
C PHE A 280 8.89 15.45 9.66
N GLY A 281 9.96 16.14 9.42
CA GLY A 281 11.17 15.68 8.72
C GLY A 281 11.50 16.53 7.51
N GLY A 282 10.70 17.57 7.24
CA GLY A 282 10.94 18.57 6.18
C GLY A 282 11.77 19.78 6.62
N ASP A 283 12.31 19.84 7.83
CA ASP A 283 13.34 20.82 8.22
C ASP A 283 14.75 20.43 7.73
N THR A 284 14.82 19.67 6.69
CA THR A 284 15.95 19.80 5.79
C THR A 284 15.71 21.06 4.96
N SER A 285 15.94 22.25 5.55
CA SER A 285 16.67 23.27 4.81
C SER A 285 17.56 22.48 3.86
N ALA A 286 17.41 22.71 2.56
CA ALA A 286 18.26 22.13 1.54
C ALA A 286 19.69 22.18 2.09
N SER A 287 20.08 21.14 2.81
CA SER A 287 21.48 20.86 3.03
C SER A 287 21.96 20.71 1.61
N THR A 288 22.62 21.74 1.14
CA THR A 288 23.46 21.69 -0.04
C THR A 288 24.08 20.32 0.01
N VAL A 289 23.58 19.42 -0.84
CA VAL A 289 24.18 18.11 -1.04
C VAL A 289 25.61 18.46 -1.38
N GLN A 290 26.51 18.34 -0.39
CA GLN A 290 27.92 18.34 -0.67
C GLN A 290 28.07 17.16 -1.60
N LYS A 291 28.12 17.44 -2.91
CA LYS A 291 28.47 16.43 -3.90
C LYS A 291 29.79 15.85 -3.43
N ASN A 292 29.70 14.64 -2.84
CA ASN A 292 30.90 13.90 -2.54
C ASN A 292 31.64 13.75 -3.86
N THR A 293 32.77 14.41 -3.97
CA THR A 293 33.64 14.39 -5.16
C THR A 293 34.55 13.13 -5.14
N LYS A 294 34.25 12.17 -4.24
CA LYS A 294 35.01 10.93 -4.19
C LYS A 294 34.80 10.14 -5.50
N PRO A 295 35.85 9.62 -6.12
CA PRO A 295 35.72 8.79 -7.30
C PRO A 295 34.95 7.48 -6.92
N VAL A 296 34.12 7.01 -7.85
CA VAL A 296 33.44 5.72 -7.75
C VAL A 296 34.14 4.73 -8.68
N LYS A 297 34.21 3.46 -8.26
CA LYS A 297 34.65 2.38 -9.13
C LYS A 297 33.50 2.03 -10.07
N GLN A 298 33.73 2.10 -11.38
CA GLN A 298 32.77 1.73 -12.40
C GLN A 298 33.18 0.43 -13.07
N GLY A 299 32.22 -0.48 -13.28
CA GLY A 299 32.39 -1.72 -14.03
C GLY A 299 31.36 -1.91 -15.12
N GLY A 300 31.54 -2.93 -15.92
CA GLY A 300 30.67 -3.39 -16.97
C GLY A 300 29.87 -4.64 -16.61
N ALA A 301 29.05 -5.09 -17.55
CA ALA A 301 28.30 -6.34 -17.42
C ALA A 301 29.22 -7.58 -17.43
N ASP A 302 30.36 -7.49 -18.09
CA ASP A 302 31.42 -8.49 -18.15
C ASP A 302 32.10 -8.66 -16.76
N ASP A 303 32.46 -7.56 -16.11
CA ASP A 303 33.02 -7.57 -14.75
C ASP A 303 32.01 -8.21 -13.76
N ALA A 304 30.73 -7.82 -13.87
CA ALA A 304 29.69 -8.36 -13.01
C ALA A 304 29.48 -9.87 -13.25
N ALA A 305 29.42 -10.30 -14.49
CA ALA A 305 29.30 -11.71 -14.85
C ALA A 305 30.51 -12.52 -14.33
N PHE A 306 31.73 -12.01 -14.50
CA PHE A 306 32.94 -12.65 -14.02
C PHE A 306 32.91 -12.82 -12.49
N LEU A 307 32.58 -11.76 -11.74
CA LEU A 307 32.53 -11.82 -10.28
C LEU A 307 31.46 -12.80 -9.79
N MET A 308 30.27 -12.79 -10.39
CA MET A 308 29.18 -13.67 -9.97
C MET A 308 29.41 -15.12 -10.38
N LYS A 309 29.99 -15.38 -11.56
CA LYS A 309 30.31 -16.73 -12.04
C LYS A 309 31.34 -17.45 -11.15
N ASN A 310 32.28 -16.69 -10.56
CA ASN A 310 33.35 -17.21 -9.69
C ASN A 310 32.96 -17.14 -8.20
N ALA A 311 31.77 -16.69 -7.85
CA ALA A 311 31.28 -16.62 -6.50
C ALA A 311 30.70 -17.96 -6.04
N SER A 312 30.84 -18.30 -4.76
CA SER A 312 30.13 -19.42 -4.13
C SER A 312 28.71 -19.02 -3.74
N SER A 313 28.50 -17.74 -3.45
CA SER A 313 27.21 -17.20 -2.99
C SER A 313 26.95 -15.80 -3.53
N VAL A 314 25.71 -15.57 -3.98
CA VAL A 314 25.22 -14.28 -4.45
C VAL A 314 23.92 -13.95 -3.73
N ILE A 315 23.84 -12.76 -3.11
CA ILE A 315 22.57 -12.23 -2.59
C ILE A 315 22.10 -11.10 -3.50
N ILE A 316 20.90 -11.25 -4.04
CA ILE A 316 20.23 -10.24 -4.87
C ILE A 316 19.37 -9.36 -3.98
N VAL A 317 19.53 -8.04 -4.10
CA VAL A 317 18.79 -7.02 -3.35
C VAL A 317 17.91 -6.23 -4.31
N PRO A 318 16.65 -6.64 -4.55
CA PRO A 318 15.76 -5.95 -5.44
C PRO A 318 15.14 -4.71 -4.79
N GLY A 319 14.89 -3.70 -5.60
CA GLY A 319 14.19 -2.50 -5.19
C GLY A 319 13.28 -1.94 -6.28
N TYR A 320 12.66 -0.79 -6.02
CA TYR A 320 11.66 -0.20 -6.92
C TYR A 320 12.18 0.06 -8.35
N GLY A 321 13.47 0.37 -8.50
CA GLY A 321 14.06 0.57 -9.83
C GLY A 321 14.03 -0.69 -10.70
N MET A 322 14.12 -1.89 -10.11
CA MET A 322 13.91 -3.16 -10.80
C MET A 322 12.48 -3.26 -11.35
N ALA A 323 11.49 -2.87 -10.54
CA ALA A 323 10.09 -2.85 -10.95
C ALA A 323 9.84 -1.91 -12.12
N VAL A 324 10.37 -0.69 -12.05
CA VAL A 324 10.22 0.33 -13.10
C VAL A 324 10.81 -0.14 -14.44
N ALA A 325 11.96 -0.82 -14.38
CA ALA A 325 12.61 -1.38 -15.56
C ALA A 325 11.99 -2.71 -16.02
N GLN A 326 11.01 -3.26 -15.29
CA GLN A 326 10.43 -4.59 -15.53
C GLN A 326 11.50 -5.69 -15.68
N ALA A 327 12.53 -5.64 -14.81
CA ALA A 327 13.69 -6.51 -14.88
C ALA A 327 13.51 -7.86 -14.13
N GLN A 328 12.38 -8.10 -13.46
CA GLN A 328 12.14 -9.25 -12.60
C GLN A 328 12.30 -10.59 -13.33
N HIS A 329 11.84 -10.69 -14.59
CA HIS A 329 11.95 -11.92 -15.38
C HIS A 329 13.40 -12.19 -15.81
N ALA A 330 14.09 -11.15 -16.31
CA ALA A 330 15.51 -11.26 -16.68
C ALA A 330 16.37 -11.59 -15.44
N LEU A 331 16.05 -10.97 -14.29
CA LEU A 331 16.73 -11.24 -13.00
C LEU A 331 16.58 -12.70 -12.58
N ARG A 332 15.39 -13.28 -12.76
CA ARG A 332 15.12 -14.70 -12.52
C ARG A 332 15.98 -15.58 -13.45
N GLU A 333 16.02 -15.27 -14.75
CA GLU A 333 16.83 -16.02 -15.72
C GLU A 333 18.32 -15.99 -15.36
N MET A 334 18.84 -14.81 -14.96
CA MET A 334 20.21 -14.67 -14.47
C MET A 334 20.49 -15.56 -13.25
N ALA A 335 19.59 -15.54 -12.28
CA ALA A 335 19.73 -16.37 -11.09
C ALA A 335 19.72 -17.86 -11.42
N ASP A 336 18.87 -18.30 -12.34
CA ASP A 336 18.82 -19.69 -12.77
C ASP A 336 20.08 -20.13 -13.52
N LYS A 337 20.69 -19.24 -14.32
CA LYS A 337 22.00 -19.51 -14.94
C LYS A 337 23.09 -19.63 -13.89
N LEU A 338 23.16 -18.73 -12.91
CA LEU A 338 24.14 -18.79 -11.83
C LEU A 338 24.00 -20.09 -11.02
N LYS A 339 22.77 -20.51 -10.70
CA LYS A 339 22.54 -21.79 -10.01
C LYS A 339 23.02 -23.00 -10.81
N LYS A 340 22.84 -22.99 -12.13
CA LYS A 340 23.37 -24.04 -13.01
C LYS A 340 24.89 -24.10 -13.00
N LEU A 341 25.56 -22.98 -12.74
CA LEU A 341 27.01 -22.88 -12.55
C LEU A 341 27.47 -23.26 -11.14
N GLY A 342 26.55 -23.66 -10.25
CA GLY A 342 26.86 -24.08 -8.89
C GLY A 342 26.88 -22.93 -7.87
N VAL A 343 26.47 -21.73 -8.22
CA VAL A 343 26.40 -20.57 -7.32
C VAL A 343 25.13 -20.63 -6.50
N LYS A 344 25.22 -20.47 -5.17
CA LYS A 344 24.07 -20.32 -4.29
C LYS A 344 23.49 -18.91 -4.47
N VAL A 345 22.24 -18.79 -4.90
CA VAL A 345 21.55 -17.50 -5.09
C VAL A 345 20.42 -17.36 -4.09
N SER A 346 20.33 -16.20 -3.43
CA SER A 346 19.25 -15.83 -2.51
C SER A 346 18.79 -14.39 -2.80
N TYR A 347 17.55 -14.07 -2.43
CA TYR A 347 16.99 -12.72 -2.57
C TYR A 347 16.74 -12.13 -1.20
N ALA A 348 17.23 -10.92 -0.96
CA ALA A 348 17.06 -10.19 0.28
C ALA A 348 16.00 -9.08 0.10
N ILE A 349 14.88 -9.21 0.80
CA ILE A 349 13.77 -8.25 0.73
C ILE A 349 13.82 -7.32 1.92
N HIS A 350 13.69 -6.02 1.64
CA HIS A 350 13.47 -5.03 2.68
C HIS A 350 11.97 -4.70 2.77
N PRO A 351 11.37 -4.63 4.00
CA PRO A 351 9.92 -4.47 4.17
C PRO A 351 9.35 -3.19 3.55
N VAL A 352 10.18 -2.15 3.38
CA VAL A 352 9.76 -0.88 2.75
C VAL A 352 10.35 -0.68 1.35
N ALA A 353 10.95 -1.71 0.76
CA ALA A 353 11.36 -1.64 -0.64
C ALA A 353 10.13 -1.63 -1.55
N GLY A 354 10.00 -0.59 -2.37
CA GLY A 354 8.85 -0.47 -3.29
C GLY A 354 7.92 0.70 -2.98
N ARG A 355 6.67 0.60 -3.44
CA ARG A 355 5.63 1.62 -3.27
C ARG A 355 4.36 1.10 -2.59
N MET A 356 4.34 -0.16 -2.21
CA MET A 356 3.30 -0.78 -1.40
C MET A 356 3.90 -1.90 -0.55
N PRO A 357 3.24 -2.35 0.52
CA PRO A 357 3.67 -3.50 1.30
C PRO A 357 3.85 -4.75 0.42
N GLY A 358 4.95 -5.47 0.61
CA GLY A 358 5.23 -6.70 -0.15
C GLY A 358 5.48 -6.51 -1.66
N HIS A 359 5.74 -5.29 -2.12
CA HIS A 359 5.89 -5.00 -3.56
C HIS A 359 6.95 -5.90 -4.22
N MET A 360 8.09 -6.09 -3.59
CA MET A 360 9.15 -6.94 -4.14
C MET A 360 8.74 -8.42 -4.15
N ASN A 361 8.07 -8.88 -3.10
CA ASN A 361 7.59 -10.26 -3.01
C ASN A 361 6.62 -10.58 -4.15
N VAL A 362 5.70 -9.65 -4.47
CA VAL A 362 4.74 -9.80 -5.57
C VAL A 362 5.46 -9.90 -6.92
N LEU A 363 6.46 -9.05 -7.16
CA LEU A 363 7.21 -9.05 -8.43
C LEU A 363 8.07 -10.31 -8.61
N LEU A 364 8.69 -10.78 -7.52
CA LEU A 364 9.45 -12.03 -7.56
C LEU A 364 8.52 -13.25 -7.76
N ALA A 365 7.33 -13.22 -7.15
CA ALA A 365 6.30 -14.24 -7.39
C ALA A 365 5.78 -14.23 -8.84
N GLU A 366 5.58 -13.04 -9.44
CA GLU A 366 5.24 -12.89 -10.86
C GLU A 366 6.32 -13.52 -11.77
N ALA A 367 7.59 -13.34 -11.41
CA ALA A 367 8.72 -13.97 -12.10
C ALA A 367 8.88 -15.47 -11.78
N ASN A 368 8.02 -16.05 -10.94
CA ASN A 368 8.11 -17.44 -10.46
C ASN A 368 9.41 -17.76 -9.72
N VAL A 369 9.96 -16.83 -8.95
CA VAL A 369 11.08 -17.09 -8.06
C VAL A 369 10.62 -18.04 -6.95
N PRO A 370 11.35 -19.12 -6.63
CA PRO A 370 10.99 -20.02 -5.54
C PRO A 370 11.00 -19.27 -4.20
N TYR A 371 9.99 -19.53 -3.38
CA TYR A 371 9.80 -18.82 -2.10
C TYR A 371 10.90 -19.13 -1.08
N ASP A 372 11.50 -20.30 -1.13
CA ASP A 372 12.61 -20.75 -0.30
C ASP A 372 13.92 -20.01 -0.61
N GLU A 373 13.98 -19.26 -1.71
CA GLU A 373 15.11 -18.41 -2.08
C GLU A 373 14.90 -16.94 -1.65
N VAL A 374 13.72 -16.57 -1.15
CA VAL A 374 13.34 -15.20 -0.80
C VAL A 374 13.29 -15.03 0.70
N PHE A 375 14.14 -14.16 1.23
CA PHE A 375 14.31 -13.94 2.67
C PHE A 375 14.03 -12.50 3.04
N GLU A 376 13.33 -12.31 4.15
CA GLU A 376 13.15 -11.00 4.77
C GLU A 376 14.45 -10.54 5.44
N LEU A 377 14.60 -9.21 5.60
CA LEU A 377 15.77 -8.56 6.20
C LEU A 377 16.26 -9.24 7.48
N GLU A 378 15.33 -9.57 8.38
CA GLU A 378 15.65 -10.13 9.70
C GLU A 378 16.31 -11.51 9.61
N ASN A 379 16.00 -12.27 8.57
CA ASN A 379 16.50 -13.63 8.38
C ASN A 379 17.85 -13.67 7.63
N ILE A 380 18.07 -12.74 6.69
CA ILE A 380 19.22 -12.80 5.78
C ILE A 380 20.34 -11.82 6.13
N ASN A 381 20.08 -10.82 6.99
CA ASN A 381 21.01 -9.71 7.19
C ASN A 381 22.37 -10.13 7.74
N ASN A 382 22.43 -11.22 8.49
CA ASN A 382 23.68 -11.76 9.01
C ASN A 382 24.51 -12.51 7.94
N ASP A 383 23.87 -12.96 6.87
CA ASP A 383 24.52 -13.77 5.82
C ASP A 383 25.40 -12.92 4.90
N PHE A 384 25.16 -11.59 4.84
CA PHE A 384 25.99 -10.70 4.02
C PHE A 384 27.47 -10.78 4.34
N SER A 385 27.84 -11.01 5.60
CA SER A 385 29.26 -11.14 6.02
C SER A 385 29.94 -12.35 5.41
N ASN A 386 29.19 -13.39 5.05
CA ASN A 386 29.70 -14.63 4.45
C ASN A 386 29.45 -14.70 2.93
N THR A 387 28.87 -13.64 2.36
CA THR A 387 28.48 -13.60 0.95
C THR A 387 29.61 -13.06 0.09
N ASP A 388 29.89 -13.74 -1.01
CA ASP A 388 30.92 -13.30 -1.96
C ASP A 388 30.46 -12.05 -2.74
N VAL A 389 29.23 -12.05 -3.27
CA VAL A 389 28.73 -10.95 -4.08
C VAL A 389 27.31 -10.54 -3.64
N SER A 390 27.12 -9.27 -3.35
CA SER A 390 25.79 -8.66 -3.24
C SER A 390 25.44 -7.89 -4.51
N PHE A 391 24.35 -8.28 -5.16
CA PHE A 391 23.86 -7.64 -6.38
C PHE A 391 22.65 -6.75 -6.08
N VAL A 392 22.89 -5.44 -5.98
CA VAL A 392 21.86 -4.44 -5.67
C VAL A 392 21.26 -3.92 -6.97
N ILE A 393 19.96 -4.12 -7.15
CA ILE A 393 19.25 -3.73 -8.37
C ILE A 393 17.99 -2.94 -8.07
N GLY A 394 18.00 -1.64 -8.34
CA GLY A 394 16.86 -0.77 -8.14
C GLY A 394 16.57 -0.39 -6.70
N ALA A 395 17.40 -0.80 -5.72
CA ALA A 395 17.36 -0.34 -4.33
C ALA A 395 18.38 0.79 -4.12
N ASN A 396 18.20 1.63 -3.11
CA ASN A 396 19.12 2.68 -2.70
C ASN A 396 19.10 2.89 -1.19
N ASP A 397 18.12 3.61 -0.66
CA ASP A 397 18.06 4.04 0.74
C ASP A 397 18.10 2.84 1.73
N VAL A 398 17.48 1.73 1.36
CA VAL A 398 17.43 0.48 2.15
C VAL A 398 18.77 -0.25 2.28
N THR A 399 19.81 0.22 1.60
CA THR A 399 21.17 -0.30 1.67
C THR A 399 22.19 0.77 2.10
N ASN A 400 21.72 1.95 2.48
CA ASN A 400 22.59 3.10 2.75
C ASN A 400 23.13 3.06 4.18
N PRO A 401 24.46 2.96 4.37
CA PRO A 401 25.07 2.96 5.69
C PRO A 401 24.80 4.21 6.53
N ALA A 402 24.48 5.36 5.91
CA ALA A 402 24.12 6.60 6.61
C ALA A 402 22.92 6.40 7.57
N ALA A 403 22.11 5.37 7.37
CA ALA A 403 21.06 5.00 8.33
C ALA A 403 21.60 4.58 9.70
N LYS A 404 22.87 4.14 9.78
CA LYS A 404 23.53 3.73 11.02
C LYS A 404 24.55 4.77 11.52
N THR A 405 25.16 5.50 10.60
CA THR A 405 26.37 6.32 10.86
C THR A 405 26.06 7.79 11.04
N ASP A 406 25.02 8.33 10.40
CA ASP A 406 24.71 9.77 10.42
C ASP A 406 23.41 10.09 11.17
N PRO A 407 23.49 10.57 12.45
CA PRO A 407 22.31 10.95 13.23
C PRO A 407 21.46 12.08 12.61
N LYS A 408 22.03 12.85 11.67
CA LYS A 408 21.33 13.94 10.97
C LYS A 408 20.61 13.45 9.69
N SER A 409 20.88 12.24 9.27
CA SER A 409 20.26 11.67 8.08
C SER A 409 18.76 11.45 8.28
N PRO A 410 17.92 11.78 7.29
CA PRO A 410 16.48 11.48 7.34
C PRO A 410 16.15 9.99 7.49
N ILE A 411 17.10 9.12 7.15
CA ILE A 411 16.96 7.64 7.25
C ILE A 411 17.62 7.08 8.51
N PHE A 412 18.13 7.92 9.42
CA PHE A 412 18.82 7.45 10.62
C PHE A 412 17.93 6.51 11.47
N GLY A 413 18.53 5.40 11.91
CA GLY A 413 17.87 4.37 12.70
C GLY A 413 16.97 3.42 11.89
N MET A 414 16.81 3.62 10.58
CA MET A 414 16.13 2.65 9.73
C MET A 414 16.96 1.37 9.65
N PRO A 415 16.37 0.19 9.90
CA PRO A 415 17.05 -1.07 9.59
C PRO A 415 17.41 -1.10 8.11
N ILE A 416 18.63 -1.50 7.77
CA ILE A 416 19.09 -1.62 6.38
C ILE A 416 19.63 -3.02 6.11
N LEU A 417 19.65 -3.39 4.84
CA LEU A 417 20.36 -4.57 4.37
C LEU A 417 21.88 -4.27 4.36
N ASP A 418 22.65 -5.05 5.11
CA ASP A 418 24.08 -4.84 5.37
C ASP A 418 24.96 -5.27 4.19
N VAL A 419 24.58 -4.89 2.97
CA VAL A 419 25.29 -5.28 1.73
C VAL A 419 26.77 -4.90 1.73
N GLU A 420 27.12 -3.84 2.47
CA GLU A 420 28.51 -3.39 2.63
C GLU A 420 29.44 -4.43 3.26
N LYS A 421 28.88 -5.42 3.98
CA LYS A 421 29.64 -6.51 4.63
C LYS A 421 30.04 -7.61 3.67
N SER A 422 29.48 -7.67 2.47
CA SER A 422 29.83 -8.64 1.45
C SER A 422 31.22 -8.36 0.89
N LYS A 423 31.88 -9.40 0.38
CA LYS A 423 33.23 -9.25 -0.20
C LYS A 423 33.22 -8.29 -1.40
N SER A 424 32.19 -8.35 -2.25
CA SER A 424 31.96 -7.45 -3.37
C SER A 424 30.52 -7.02 -3.45
N VAL A 425 30.30 -5.75 -3.78
CA VAL A 425 28.97 -5.18 -3.99
C VAL A 425 28.87 -4.69 -5.44
N LEU A 426 27.93 -5.23 -6.19
CA LEU A 426 27.59 -4.80 -7.54
C LEU A 426 26.32 -3.94 -7.45
N PHE A 427 26.41 -2.67 -7.79
CA PHE A 427 25.31 -1.73 -7.61
C PHE A 427 24.80 -1.19 -8.95
N VAL A 428 23.63 -1.66 -9.38
CA VAL A 428 23.03 -1.25 -10.65
C VAL A 428 22.23 0.05 -10.45
N LYS A 429 22.59 1.09 -11.20
CA LYS A 429 21.96 2.40 -11.14
C LYS A 429 22.11 3.15 -12.47
N ARG A 430 21.11 3.99 -12.84
CA ARG A 430 21.20 4.81 -14.07
C ARG A 430 22.14 6.00 -13.96
N GLY A 431 22.47 6.44 -12.74
CA GLY A 431 23.32 7.59 -12.48
C GLY A 431 23.43 7.86 -10.98
N MET A 432 24.19 8.89 -10.60
CA MET A 432 24.53 9.20 -9.20
C MET A 432 23.43 9.98 -8.45
N ALA A 433 22.24 10.15 -9.01
CA ALA A 433 21.16 10.86 -8.33
C ALA A 433 20.80 10.17 -6.99
N ALA A 434 20.48 10.96 -5.96
CA ALA A 434 20.05 10.45 -4.67
C ALA A 434 18.78 9.57 -4.80
N GLY A 435 18.52 8.74 -3.79
CA GLY A 435 17.31 7.94 -3.68
C GLY A 435 16.09 8.76 -3.28
N TYR A 436 15.02 8.09 -2.89
CA TYR A 436 13.76 8.70 -2.47
C TYR A 436 13.90 9.61 -1.24
N ALA A 437 14.81 9.25 -0.32
CA ALA A 437 15.09 10.02 0.88
C ALA A 437 15.94 11.29 0.60
N GLY A 438 16.43 11.47 -0.64
CA GLY A 438 17.27 12.61 -1.01
C GLY A 438 18.66 12.59 -0.40
N VAL A 439 19.11 11.45 0.14
CA VAL A 439 20.40 11.26 0.80
C VAL A 439 21.39 10.61 -0.16
N ASP A 440 22.63 11.09 -0.14
CA ASP A 440 23.72 10.42 -0.85
C ASP A 440 24.02 9.07 -0.18
N ASN A 441 24.35 8.06 -0.97
CA ASN A 441 24.62 6.73 -0.44
C ASN A 441 26.13 6.48 -0.34
N GLU A 442 26.61 6.42 0.89
CA GLU A 442 28.04 6.19 1.17
C GLU A 442 28.56 4.85 0.61
N LEU A 443 27.67 3.90 0.37
CA LEU A 443 28.00 2.61 -0.22
C LEU A 443 28.66 2.74 -1.59
N PHE A 444 28.31 3.76 -2.38
CA PHE A 444 28.87 3.98 -3.74
C PHE A 444 30.37 4.23 -3.75
N TYR A 445 30.90 4.76 -2.65
CA TYR A 445 32.30 5.17 -2.51
C TYR A 445 33.17 4.14 -1.77
N LYS A 446 32.59 2.99 -1.38
CA LYS A 446 33.34 1.95 -0.67
C LYS A 446 34.22 1.16 -1.63
N ASP A 447 35.36 0.67 -1.12
CA ASP A 447 36.33 -0.03 -1.91
C ASP A 447 35.87 -1.35 -2.52
N ASN A 448 34.89 -1.99 -1.86
CA ASN A 448 34.30 -3.25 -2.31
C ASN A 448 33.08 -3.04 -3.22
N THR A 449 32.72 -1.78 -3.56
CA THR A 449 31.55 -1.48 -4.39
C THR A 449 31.95 -1.14 -5.82
N LEU A 450 31.31 -1.81 -6.77
CA LEU A 450 31.43 -1.59 -8.20
C LEU A 450 30.08 -1.06 -8.75
N MET A 451 30.10 0.16 -9.28
CA MET A 451 28.92 0.81 -9.85
C MET A 451 28.70 0.35 -11.30
N LEU A 452 27.51 -0.15 -11.57
CA LEU A 452 27.08 -0.60 -12.90
C LEU A 452 26.05 0.41 -13.46
N PHE A 453 26.51 1.38 -14.25
CA PHE A 453 25.65 2.44 -14.77
C PHE A 453 24.90 2.00 -16.01
N SER A 454 23.67 1.56 -15.85
CA SER A 454 22.75 1.18 -16.92
C SER A 454 21.30 1.17 -16.44
N ASP A 455 20.37 0.99 -17.39
CA ASP A 455 19.01 0.54 -17.06
C ASP A 455 19.06 -0.87 -16.47
N ALA A 456 18.22 -1.12 -15.45
CA ALA A 456 18.29 -2.38 -14.68
C ALA A 456 18.05 -3.62 -15.57
N LYS A 457 17.06 -3.56 -16.48
CA LYS A 457 16.77 -4.69 -17.37
C LYS A 457 17.90 -4.93 -18.35
N LYS A 458 18.39 -3.86 -18.98
CA LYS A 458 19.49 -3.91 -19.95
C LYS A 458 20.75 -4.48 -19.32
N MET A 459 21.11 -4.02 -18.10
CA MET A 459 22.28 -4.54 -17.37
C MET A 459 22.16 -6.03 -17.13
N VAL A 460 21.03 -6.51 -16.63
CA VAL A 460 20.81 -7.93 -16.37
C VAL A 460 20.87 -8.77 -17.65
N GLU A 461 20.26 -8.30 -18.77
CA GLU A 461 20.31 -8.98 -20.04
C GLU A 461 21.74 -9.07 -20.63
N GLU A 462 22.57 -8.04 -20.42
CA GLU A 462 23.97 -8.03 -20.81
C GLU A 462 24.80 -8.99 -19.92
N ILE A 463 24.55 -9.02 -18.61
CA ILE A 463 25.17 -10.00 -17.71
C ILE A 463 24.84 -11.43 -18.12
N ILE A 464 23.57 -11.72 -18.44
CA ILE A 464 23.12 -13.04 -18.89
C ILE A 464 23.92 -13.51 -20.12
N LYS A 465 24.16 -12.63 -21.07
CA LYS A 465 24.96 -12.95 -22.28
C LYS A 465 26.41 -13.26 -21.95
N ASN A 466 26.97 -12.63 -20.91
CA ASN A 466 28.36 -12.82 -20.50
C ASN A 466 28.54 -14.00 -19.53
N LEU A 467 27.47 -14.61 -19.04
CA LEU A 467 27.51 -15.83 -18.23
C LEU A 467 27.59 -17.11 -19.09
N ASP A 468 27.17 -17.01 -20.37
CA ASP A 468 27.35 -18.11 -21.33
C ASP A 468 28.83 -18.23 -21.71
#